data_c9d378e32e33588f9d9a7a23913421e2
#
_entry.id   c9d378e32e33588f9d9a7a23913421e2
#
_cell.length_a   1.000
_cell.length_b   1.000
_cell.length_c   1.000
_cell.angle_alpha   90.00
_cell.angle_beta   90.00
_cell.angle_gamma   90.00
#
_symmetry.space_group_name_H-M   'P 1'
#
loop_
_entity.id
_entity.type
_entity.pdbx_description
1 polymer ?
#
loop_
_entity_poly.entity_id
_entity_poly.type
_entity_poly.pdbx_seq_one_letter_code
_entity_poly.pdbx_strand_id
1 'polypeptide(L)'
;PPFGEGDLAAFAARKGVIATVERIVSPGYIRRHAHLVKIPAYRVLSVSEAPFGCHPYAIYSPPGVDIPAYVEDGRAFAELRAASRKPELFDAWVKEWILGVESHDAYLSKLGAERLNALRGAAADDAWLDDVDPAVLARLEALEGYDSREMMVVAAARAVEGKVRDEGRMVVEAGVGLANLAAWLAVTRLQQEDRIPAELVAEIGLYGYLPKAGEPFIFSNRNLPTCKSMTGVEAVLGLYVAGRHNNCIAIIGAGQIDRHGNINSTKTGDGRFLLGSGGANDITSGAADTIAVTQQSRHRLVDALPYVTSPGHHVSTLVTDLGVYEKEDGVLTLTQYFPIDGLSET
;
A
#
# COMPACT_ATOMS: atom_id res chain seq x y z
N PRO A 1 -4.23 -13.64 -8.97
CA PRO A 1 -3.73 -12.53 -8.16
C PRO A 1 -3.99 -12.78 -6.67
N PRO A 2 -3.18 -12.25 -5.77
CA PRO A 2 -3.43 -12.32 -4.33
C PRO A 2 -4.67 -11.52 -3.89
N PHE A 3 -5.14 -10.62 -4.72
CA PHE A 3 -6.26 -9.71 -4.44
C PHE A 3 -7.59 -10.41 -4.71
N GLY A 4 -8.28 -10.88 -3.69
CA GLY A 4 -9.51 -11.67 -3.80
C GLY A 4 -10.71 -10.97 -4.44
N GLU A 5 -10.70 -9.63 -4.54
CA GLU A 5 -11.82 -8.84 -5.03
C GLU A 5 -12.18 -9.16 -6.50
N GLY A 6 -11.18 -9.42 -7.33
CA GLY A 6 -11.38 -9.82 -8.72
C GLY A 6 -12.11 -11.16 -8.82
N ASP A 7 -11.79 -12.10 -7.95
CA ASP A 7 -12.44 -13.40 -7.88
C ASP A 7 -13.90 -13.25 -7.42
N LEU A 8 -14.14 -12.47 -6.36
CA LEU A 8 -15.49 -12.17 -5.85
C LEU A 8 -16.34 -11.47 -6.91
N ALA A 9 -15.80 -10.49 -7.61
CA ALA A 9 -16.48 -9.79 -8.70
C ALA A 9 -16.85 -10.75 -9.84
N ALA A 10 -15.93 -11.67 -10.20
CA ALA A 10 -16.18 -12.68 -11.23
C ALA A 10 -17.31 -13.64 -10.84
N PHE A 11 -17.40 -14.05 -9.56
CA PHE A 11 -18.51 -14.87 -9.07
C PHE A 11 -19.82 -14.10 -8.97
N ALA A 12 -19.80 -12.82 -8.61
CA ALA A 12 -20.98 -11.96 -8.53
C ALA A 12 -21.53 -11.52 -9.89
N ALA A 13 -20.74 -11.62 -10.96
CA ALA A 13 -21.14 -11.20 -12.30
C ALA A 13 -22.35 -11.99 -12.83
N ARG A 14 -23.47 -11.32 -13.08
CA ARG A 14 -24.74 -11.98 -13.48
C ARG A 14 -24.66 -12.70 -14.82
N LYS A 15 -23.96 -12.12 -15.79
CA LYS A 15 -23.88 -12.64 -17.18
C LYS A 15 -22.63 -13.48 -17.42
N GLY A 16 -21.67 -13.48 -16.51
CA GLY A 16 -20.38 -14.13 -16.69
C GLY A 16 -19.24 -13.12 -16.88
N VAL A 17 -18.07 -13.61 -17.23
CA VAL A 17 -16.80 -12.87 -17.28
C VAL A 17 -16.28 -12.83 -18.71
N ILE A 18 -15.83 -11.68 -19.17
CA ILE A 18 -14.98 -11.49 -20.32
C ILE A 18 -13.56 -11.26 -19.76
N ALA A 19 -12.59 -12.07 -20.19
CA ALA A 19 -11.24 -12.00 -19.67
C ALA A 19 -10.23 -11.61 -20.75
N THR A 20 -9.34 -10.69 -20.41
CA THR A 20 -8.08 -10.48 -21.12
C THR A 20 -6.97 -11.14 -20.32
N VAL A 21 -6.06 -11.84 -20.97
CA VAL A 21 -5.02 -12.63 -20.34
C VAL A 21 -3.67 -12.41 -21.02
N GLU A 22 -2.59 -12.58 -20.26
CA GLU A 22 -1.24 -12.46 -20.80
C GLU A 22 -0.94 -13.55 -21.84
N ARG A 23 -1.50 -14.76 -21.65
CA ARG A 23 -1.33 -15.89 -22.55
C ARG A 23 -2.46 -16.90 -22.43
N ILE A 24 -2.93 -17.40 -23.56
CA ILE A 24 -3.82 -18.55 -23.61
C ILE A 24 -2.97 -19.82 -23.52
N VAL A 25 -3.28 -20.68 -22.56
CA VAL A 25 -2.49 -21.88 -22.24
C VAL A 25 -3.30 -23.16 -22.45
N SER A 26 -2.60 -24.30 -22.57
CA SER A 26 -3.26 -25.58 -22.74
C SER A 26 -3.99 -26.07 -21.48
N PRO A 27 -5.02 -26.93 -21.58
CA PRO A 27 -5.66 -27.55 -20.42
C PRO A 27 -4.67 -28.34 -19.54
N GLY A 28 -3.63 -28.92 -20.14
CA GLY A 28 -2.56 -29.58 -19.39
C GLY A 28 -1.75 -28.63 -18.53
N TYR A 29 -1.49 -27.43 -19.02
CA TYR A 29 -0.84 -26.37 -18.26
C TYR A 29 -1.71 -25.96 -17.06
N ILE A 30 -3.01 -25.74 -17.27
CA ILE A 30 -3.96 -25.40 -16.19
C ILE A 30 -3.99 -26.48 -15.11
N ARG A 31 -4.02 -27.78 -15.49
CA ARG A 31 -4.02 -28.88 -14.52
C ARG A 31 -2.75 -28.90 -13.65
N ARG A 32 -1.59 -28.60 -14.23
CA ARG A 32 -0.34 -28.53 -13.45
C ARG A 32 -0.34 -27.39 -12.43
N HIS A 33 -1.09 -26.33 -12.70
CA HIS A 33 -1.18 -25.13 -11.84
C HIS A 33 -2.58 -24.99 -11.21
N ALA A 34 -3.28 -26.09 -10.97
CA ALA A 34 -4.67 -26.10 -10.50
C ALA A 34 -4.87 -25.30 -9.21
N HIS A 35 -3.87 -25.26 -8.33
CA HIS A 35 -3.89 -24.46 -7.08
C HIS A 35 -3.95 -22.94 -7.31
N LEU A 36 -3.60 -22.45 -8.50
CA LEU A 36 -3.68 -21.05 -8.90
C LEU A 36 -5.00 -20.69 -9.60
N VAL A 37 -5.79 -21.68 -9.97
CA VAL A 37 -7.07 -21.46 -10.67
C VAL A 37 -8.14 -21.04 -9.66
N LYS A 38 -8.61 -19.80 -9.79
CA LYS A 38 -9.66 -19.23 -8.93
C LYS A 38 -11.02 -19.17 -9.62
N ILE A 39 -11.05 -18.83 -10.91
CA ILE A 39 -12.28 -18.62 -11.67
C ILE A 39 -12.51 -19.85 -12.56
N PRO A 40 -13.56 -20.66 -12.31
CA PRO A 40 -13.85 -21.83 -13.12
C PRO A 40 -14.39 -21.47 -14.51
N ALA A 41 -14.10 -22.30 -15.50
CA ALA A 41 -14.38 -22.02 -16.91
C ALA A 41 -15.85 -21.70 -17.22
N TYR A 42 -16.82 -22.29 -16.50
CA TYR A 42 -18.24 -22.02 -16.74
C TYR A 42 -18.65 -20.55 -16.47
N ARG A 43 -17.83 -19.80 -15.75
CA ARG A 43 -18.04 -18.36 -15.51
C ARG A 43 -17.51 -17.49 -16.66
N VAL A 44 -16.63 -18.03 -17.50
CA VAL A 44 -15.91 -17.27 -18.53
C VAL A 44 -16.61 -17.40 -19.87
N LEU A 45 -17.08 -16.28 -20.41
CA LEU A 45 -17.78 -16.22 -21.71
C LEU A 45 -16.79 -16.13 -22.88
N SER A 46 -15.74 -15.36 -22.70
CA SER A 46 -14.69 -15.22 -23.70
C SER A 46 -13.35 -14.90 -23.06
N VAL A 47 -12.29 -15.30 -23.75
CA VAL A 47 -10.89 -15.01 -23.39
C VAL A 47 -10.20 -14.42 -24.61
N SER A 48 -9.48 -13.32 -24.41
CA SER A 48 -8.62 -12.71 -25.42
C SER A 48 -7.20 -12.60 -24.87
N GLU A 49 -6.22 -13.00 -25.67
CA GLU A 49 -4.81 -12.80 -25.33
C GLU A 49 -4.44 -11.33 -25.58
N ALA A 50 -3.92 -10.69 -24.55
CA ALA A 50 -3.51 -9.29 -24.55
C ALA A 50 -2.31 -9.11 -23.60
N PRO A 51 -1.09 -9.43 -24.03
CA PRO A 51 0.12 -9.20 -23.23
C PRO A 51 0.21 -7.74 -22.81
N PHE A 52 0.61 -7.47 -21.55
CA PHE A 52 0.52 -6.14 -20.94
C PHE A 52 -0.91 -5.58 -20.85
N GLY A 53 -1.93 -6.43 -20.84
CA GLY A 53 -3.33 -6.00 -20.76
C GLY A 53 -3.72 -5.35 -19.42
N CYS A 54 -2.91 -5.51 -18.37
CA CYS A 54 -3.08 -4.80 -17.10
C CYS A 54 -2.38 -3.43 -17.06
N HIS A 55 -1.55 -3.09 -18.07
CA HIS A 55 -0.84 -1.81 -18.08
C HIS A 55 -1.81 -0.62 -17.90
N PRO A 56 -1.51 0.36 -17.05
CA PRO A 56 -0.22 0.63 -16.38
C PRO A 56 0.02 -0.12 -15.05
N TYR A 57 -0.87 -1.01 -14.65
CA TYR A 57 -0.64 -1.90 -13.50
C TYR A 57 0.30 -3.04 -13.86
N ALA A 58 0.61 -3.87 -12.88
CA ALA A 58 1.56 -4.96 -12.96
C ALA A 58 0.89 -6.33 -13.09
N ILE A 59 1.66 -7.32 -13.51
CA ILE A 59 1.33 -8.74 -13.43
C ILE A 59 2.42 -9.46 -12.64
N TYR A 60 2.04 -10.15 -11.59
CA TYR A 60 2.90 -11.08 -10.87
C TYR A 60 2.80 -12.47 -11.49
N SER A 61 3.96 -13.12 -11.64
CA SER A 61 4.05 -14.52 -12.05
C SER A 61 4.66 -15.34 -10.92
N PRO A 62 3.90 -16.24 -10.28
CA PRO A 62 4.44 -17.08 -9.23
C PRO A 62 5.55 -18.00 -9.72
N PRO A 63 6.47 -18.44 -8.86
CA PRO A 63 7.50 -19.42 -9.22
C PRO A 63 6.92 -20.66 -9.89
N GLY A 64 7.54 -21.10 -10.98
CA GLY A 64 7.09 -22.25 -11.78
C GLY A 64 6.00 -21.94 -12.82
N VAL A 65 5.49 -20.71 -12.87
CA VAL A 65 4.58 -20.24 -13.91
C VAL A 65 5.39 -19.54 -15.00
N ASP A 66 5.40 -20.12 -16.20
CA ASP A 66 6.10 -19.57 -17.37
C ASP A 66 5.21 -18.53 -18.08
N ILE A 67 4.92 -17.44 -17.41
CA ILE A 67 4.22 -16.26 -17.95
C ILE A 67 5.03 -15.04 -17.54
N PRO A 68 5.43 -14.17 -18.49
CA PRO A 68 6.25 -13.00 -18.16
C PRO A 68 5.54 -12.06 -17.19
N ALA A 69 6.17 -11.76 -16.07
CA ALA A 69 5.76 -10.69 -15.16
C ALA A 69 6.21 -9.32 -15.69
N TYR A 70 5.58 -8.26 -15.20
CA TYR A 70 6.03 -6.87 -15.35
C TYR A 70 5.53 -6.02 -14.18
N VAL A 71 6.26 -4.95 -13.87
CA VAL A 71 5.93 -4.04 -12.78
C VAL A 71 4.99 -2.92 -13.23
N GLU A 72 4.52 -2.14 -12.25
CA GLU A 72 3.75 -0.92 -12.47
C GLU A 72 4.54 0.11 -13.29
N ASP A 73 3.88 0.74 -14.25
CA ASP A 73 4.47 1.82 -15.03
C ASP A 73 4.24 3.18 -14.33
N GLY A 74 5.19 3.55 -13.46
CA GLY A 74 5.16 4.80 -12.73
C GLY A 74 5.09 6.04 -13.63
N ARG A 75 5.69 5.97 -14.84
CA ARG A 75 5.64 7.04 -15.83
C ARG A 75 4.21 7.23 -16.36
N ALA A 76 3.52 6.14 -16.74
CA ALA A 76 2.13 6.21 -17.20
C ALA A 76 1.20 6.77 -16.10
N PHE A 77 1.40 6.36 -14.84
CA PHE A 77 0.63 6.93 -13.72
C PHE A 77 0.90 8.42 -13.54
N ALA A 78 2.14 8.88 -13.68
CA ALA A 78 2.47 10.29 -13.59
C ALA A 78 1.83 11.10 -14.74
N GLU A 79 1.88 10.59 -15.96
CA GLU A 79 1.25 11.17 -17.15
C GLU A 79 -0.27 11.29 -16.99
N LEU A 80 -0.93 10.20 -16.56
CA LEU A 80 -2.37 10.18 -16.31
C LEU A 80 -2.79 11.12 -15.17
N ARG A 81 -2.02 11.16 -14.08
CA ARG A 81 -2.26 12.09 -12.98
C ARG A 81 -2.10 13.54 -13.39
N ALA A 82 -1.13 13.85 -14.25
CA ALA A 82 -0.97 15.19 -14.80
C ALA A 82 -2.15 15.58 -15.73
N ALA A 83 -2.58 14.67 -16.58
CA ALA A 83 -3.71 14.86 -17.47
C ALA A 83 -5.03 15.06 -16.69
N SER A 84 -5.26 14.29 -15.63
CA SER A 84 -6.50 14.36 -14.84
C SER A 84 -6.73 15.67 -14.08
N ARG A 85 -5.74 16.57 -14.03
CA ARG A 85 -5.87 17.88 -13.35
C ARG A 85 -6.83 18.85 -14.03
N LYS A 86 -7.06 18.69 -15.33
CA LYS A 86 -7.94 19.54 -16.11
C LYS A 86 -8.72 18.71 -17.14
N PRO A 87 -10.03 18.95 -17.34
CA PRO A 87 -10.83 18.21 -18.29
C PRO A 87 -10.24 18.16 -19.70
N GLU A 88 -9.71 19.29 -20.18
CA GLU A 88 -9.17 19.40 -21.54
C GLU A 88 -7.92 18.53 -21.74
N LEU A 89 -7.07 18.44 -20.70
CA LEU A 89 -5.88 17.59 -20.72
C LEU A 89 -6.26 16.12 -20.65
N PHE A 90 -7.27 15.80 -19.85
CA PHE A 90 -7.77 14.44 -19.74
C PHE A 90 -8.42 13.96 -21.04
N ASP A 91 -9.25 14.80 -21.67
CA ASP A 91 -9.83 14.52 -22.99
C ASP A 91 -8.76 14.31 -24.07
N ALA A 92 -7.71 15.11 -24.05
CA ALA A 92 -6.58 14.95 -24.97
C ALA A 92 -5.86 13.60 -24.73
N TRP A 93 -5.60 13.25 -23.47
CA TRP A 93 -4.99 11.99 -23.09
C TRP A 93 -5.85 10.78 -23.51
N VAL A 94 -7.18 10.84 -23.27
CA VAL A 94 -8.12 9.79 -23.70
C VAL A 94 -8.13 9.63 -25.21
N LYS A 95 -8.17 10.75 -25.95
CA LYS A 95 -8.09 10.71 -27.43
C LYS A 95 -6.79 10.09 -27.91
N GLU A 96 -5.69 10.42 -27.26
CA GLU A 96 -4.37 9.94 -27.68
C GLU A 96 -4.15 8.46 -27.32
N TRP A 97 -4.47 8.04 -26.09
CA TRP A 97 -4.09 6.73 -25.56
C TRP A 97 -5.18 5.66 -25.64
N ILE A 98 -6.43 6.07 -25.80
CA ILE A 98 -7.58 5.16 -25.81
C ILE A 98 -8.27 5.17 -27.17
N LEU A 99 -8.82 6.32 -27.58
CA LEU A 99 -9.64 6.41 -28.78
C LEU A 99 -8.82 6.45 -30.07
N GLY A 100 -7.60 6.97 -30.01
CA GLY A 100 -6.67 7.06 -31.16
C GLY A 100 -5.79 5.84 -31.37
N VAL A 101 -6.05 4.75 -30.61
CA VAL A 101 -5.31 3.48 -30.74
C VAL A 101 -6.23 2.44 -31.35
N GLU A 102 -5.91 1.98 -32.55
CA GLU A 102 -6.79 1.10 -33.35
C GLU A 102 -6.78 -0.37 -32.92
N SER A 103 -5.72 -0.80 -32.23
CA SER A 103 -5.56 -2.19 -31.80
C SER A 103 -4.63 -2.29 -30.59
N HIS A 104 -4.65 -3.47 -29.93
CA HIS A 104 -3.71 -3.78 -28.86
C HIS A 104 -2.25 -3.73 -29.32
N ASP A 105 -1.95 -4.23 -30.52
CA ASP A 105 -0.60 -4.16 -31.09
C ASP A 105 -0.15 -2.71 -31.36
N ALA A 106 -1.06 -1.87 -31.81
CA ALA A 106 -0.79 -0.43 -31.97
C ALA A 106 -0.50 0.24 -30.60
N TYR A 107 -1.21 -0.18 -29.55
CA TYR A 107 -0.95 0.28 -28.19
C TYR A 107 0.45 -0.12 -27.70
N LEU A 108 0.83 -1.38 -27.84
CA LEU A 108 2.16 -1.88 -27.49
C LEU A 108 3.27 -1.19 -28.29
N SER A 109 3.03 -0.99 -29.59
CA SER A 109 3.97 -0.29 -30.47
C SER A 109 4.16 1.17 -30.02
N LYS A 110 3.10 1.82 -29.56
CA LYS A 110 3.13 3.20 -29.05
C LYS A 110 3.90 3.29 -27.70
N LEU A 111 3.77 2.30 -26.82
CA LEU A 111 4.58 2.21 -25.60
C LEU A 111 6.06 2.04 -25.92
N GLY A 112 6.36 1.27 -26.94
CA GLY A 112 7.70 0.98 -27.42
C GLY A 112 8.40 -0.17 -26.69
N ALA A 113 9.22 -0.91 -27.44
CA ALA A 113 9.89 -2.11 -26.95
C ALA A 113 10.83 -1.83 -25.75
N GLU A 114 11.52 -0.70 -25.76
CA GLU A 114 12.41 -0.29 -24.65
C GLU A 114 11.65 -0.19 -23.33
N ARG A 115 10.51 0.52 -23.32
CA ARG A 115 9.66 0.67 -22.13
C ARG A 115 9.11 -0.66 -21.65
N LEU A 116 8.58 -1.48 -22.57
CA LEU A 116 8.03 -2.78 -22.23
C LEU A 116 9.10 -3.74 -21.66
N ASN A 117 10.32 -3.71 -22.22
CA ASN A 117 11.44 -4.52 -21.71
C ASN A 117 11.92 -4.02 -20.34
N ALA A 118 11.96 -2.72 -20.11
CA ALA A 118 12.28 -2.15 -18.80
C ALA A 118 11.29 -2.60 -17.72
N LEU A 119 9.97 -2.57 -18.02
CA LEU A 119 8.94 -3.03 -17.09
C LEU A 119 9.07 -4.53 -16.77
N ARG A 120 9.43 -5.38 -17.76
CA ARG A 120 9.71 -6.79 -17.53
C ARG A 120 10.99 -7.00 -16.73
N GLY A 121 12.07 -6.31 -17.07
CA GLY A 121 13.34 -6.40 -16.36
C GLY A 121 13.19 -6.04 -14.89
N ALA A 122 12.43 -4.98 -14.59
CA ALA A 122 12.17 -4.55 -13.22
C ALA A 122 11.29 -5.52 -12.39
N ALA A 123 10.67 -6.51 -13.02
CA ALA A 123 9.91 -7.57 -12.34
C ALA A 123 10.78 -8.77 -11.93
N ALA A 124 12.05 -8.82 -12.28
CA ALA A 124 12.98 -9.85 -11.83
C ALA A 124 13.18 -9.79 -10.31
N ASP A 125 13.37 -10.95 -9.67
CA ASP A 125 13.46 -11.07 -8.21
C ASP A 125 14.63 -10.27 -7.61
N ASP A 126 15.68 -10.03 -8.39
CA ASP A 126 16.91 -9.31 -8.03
C ASP A 126 16.94 -7.87 -8.58
N ALA A 127 15.96 -7.45 -9.36
CA ALA A 127 15.95 -6.12 -9.98
C ALA A 127 16.02 -4.95 -8.98
N TRP A 128 15.63 -5.17 -7.73
CA TRP A 128 15.74 -4.19 -6.65
C TRP A 128 17.19 -3.82 -6.33
N LEU A 129 18.17 -4.69 -6.68
CA LEU A 129 19.59 -4.41 -6.49
C LEU A 129 20.05 -3.21 -7.32
N ASP A 130 19.43 -2.97 -8.48
CA ASP A 130 19.74 -1.83 -9.34
C ASP A 130 19.33 -0.49 -8.67
N ASP A 131 18.36 -0.54 -7.73
CA ASP A 131 17.92 0.63 -6.95
C ASP A 131 18.90 0.95 -5.81
N VAL A 132 19.81 0.03 -5.48
CA VAL A 132 20.86 0.20 -4.45
C VAL A 132 22.16 0.66 -5.11
N ASP A 133 22.13 1.85 -5.71
CA ASP A 133 23.31 2.46 -6.31
C ASP A 133 24.34 2.83 -5.23
N PRO A 134 25.60 2.38 -5.33
CA PRO A 134 26.67 2.77 -4.41
C PRO A 134 26.83 4.29 -4.26
N ALA A 135 26.58 5.07 -5.31
CA ALA A 135 26.60 6.52 -5.25
C ALA A 135 25.46 7.11 -4.41
N VAL A 136 24.29 6.47 -4.41
CA VAL A 136 23.17 6.84 -3.53
C VAL A 136 23.52 6.50 -2.08
N LEU A 137 24.06 5.32 -1.81
CA LEU A 137 24.49 4.92 -0.47
C LEU A 137 25.56 5.88 0.09
N ALA A 138 26.59 6.20 -0.70
CA ALA A 138 27.61 7.15 -0.30
C ALA A 138 27.06 8.55 0.00
N ARG A 139 26.04 8.99 -0.74
CA ARG A 139 25.33 10.26 -0.46
C ARG A 139 24.54 10.19 0.84
N LEU A 140 23.86 9.06 1.11
CA LEU A 140 23.11 8.85 2.36
C LEU A 140 24.05 8.83 3.56
N GLU A 141 25.22 8.17 3.45
CA GLU A 141 26.26 8.16 4.49
C GLU A 141 26.86 9.55 4.76
N ALA A 142 26.87 10.42 3.76
CA ALA A 142 27.38 11.79 3.86
C ALA A 142 26.35 12.80 4.36
N LEU A 143 25.08 12.41 4.56
CA LEU A 143 24.06 13.31 5.10
C LEU A 143 24.35 13.59 6.57
N GLU A 144 24.44 14.89 6.89
CA GLU A 144 24.51 15.38 8.27
C GLU A 144 23.12 15.82 8.74
N GLY A 145 22.68 15.24 9.87
CA GLY A 145 21.38 15.57 10.46
C GLY A 145 20.20 14.82 9.85
N TYR A 146 19.01 15.23 10.24
CA TYR A 146 17.72 14.64 9.83
C TYR A 146 16.65 15.73 9.76
N ASP A 147 15.59 15.49 8.97
CA ASP A 147 14.45 16.38 8.90
C ASP A 147 13.31 15.94 9.84
N SER A 148 12.27 16.78 9.97
CA SER A 148 11.13 16.50 10.84
C SER A 148 10.30 15.29 10.39
N ARG A 149 10.34 14.90 9.11
CA ARG A 149 9.65 13.73 8.59
C ARG A 149 10.39 12.44 8.94
N GLU A 150 11.71 12.48 8.85
CA GLU A 150 12.57 11.37 9.32
C GLU A 150 12.39 11.15 10.80
N MET A 151 12.35 12.23 11.59
CA MET A 151 12.04 12.19 13.03
C MET A 151 10.69 11.54 13.28
N MET A 152 9.65 11.94 12.54
CA MET A 152 8.31 11.38 12.64
C MET A 152 8.29 9.87 12.32
N VAL A 153 8.97 9.44 11.26
CA VAL A 153 9.08 8.02 10.87
C VAL A 153 9.76 7.20 11.96
N VAL A 154 10.87 7.70 12.51
CA VAL A 154 11.62 7.02 13.59
C VAL A 154 10.79 6.96 14.88
N ALA A 155 10.11 8.04 15.25
CA ALA A 155 9.26 8.05 16.44
C ALA A 155 8.06 7.09 16.28
N ALA A 156 7.43 7.06 15.11
CA ALA A 156 6.35 6.14 14.82
C ALA A 156 6.82 4.67 14.81
N ALA A 157 8.01 4.39 14.27
CA ALA A 157 8.62 3.07 14.35
C ALA A 157 8.86 2.64 15.80
N ARG A 158 9.40 3.53 16.65
CA ARG A 158 9.57 3.26 18.09
C ARG A 158 8.27 2.99 18.81
N ALA A 159 7.18 3.70 18.46
CA ALA A 159 5.86 3.42 19.01
C ALA A 159 5.37 2.01 18.65
N VAL A 160 5.56 1.58 17.40
CA VAL A 160 5.27 0.18 16.98
C VAL A 160 6.14 -0.81 17.76
N GLU A 161 7.45 -0.57 17.82
CA GLU A 161 8.39 -1.45 18.54
C GLU A 161 8.03 -1.60 20.02
N GLY A 162 7.67 -0.51 20.70
CA GLY A 162 7.22 -0.51 22.09
C GLY A 162 6.01 -1.43 22.28
N LYS A 163 4.96 -1.23 21.48
CA LYS A 163 3.74 -2.04 21.56
C LYS A 163 3.99 -3.53 21.27
N VAL A 164 4.87 -3.83 20.29
CA VAL A 164 5.25 -5.24 20.01
C VAL A 164 5.95 -5.86 21.22
N ARG A 165 6.91 -5.14 21.83
CA ARG A 165 7.66 -5.66 22.99
C ARG A 165 6.79 -5.79 24.25
N ASP A 166 5.96 -4.80 24.52
CA ASP A 166 5.20 -4.69 25.77
C ASP A 166 3.94 -5.53 25.76
N GLU A 167 3.27 -5.61 24.60
CA GLU A 167 1.97 -6.27 24.46
C GLU A 167 2.06 -7.64 23.77
N GLY A 168 3.23 -8.01 23.25
CA GLY A 168 3.45 -9.28 22.55
C GLY A 168 2.70 -9.41 21.21
N ARG A 169 2.32 -8.28 20.59
CA ARG A 169 1.60 -8.28 19.32
C ARG A 169 2.59 -8.42 18.17
N MET A 170 2.38 -9.44 17.34
CA MET A 170 3.36 -9.85 16.33
C MET A 170 2.98 -9.49 14.89
N VAL A 171 1.78 -8.97 14.68
CA VAL A 171 1.29 -8.57 13.35
C VAL A 171 1.26 -7.04 13.25
N VAL A 172 1.92 -6.49 12.24
CA VAL A 172 1.95 -5.05 11.98
C VAL A 172 1.31 -4.77 10.63
N GLU A 173 0.11 -4.19 10.66
CA GLU A 173 -0.60 -3.74 9.45
C GLU A 173 -0.05 -2.38 9.01
N ALA A 174 0.52 -2.35 7.82
CA ALA A 174 1.19 -1.17 7.28
C ALA A 174 0.25 -0.34 6.40
N GLY A 175 -0.03 0.89 6.82
CA GLY A 175 -0.68 1.90 5.97
C GLY A 175 0.22 2.38 4.83
N VAL A 176 -0.26 3.32 4.03
CA VAL A 176 0.52 3.92 2.93
C VAL A 176 1.35 5.12 3.37
N GLY A 177 2.37 5.47 2.60
CA GLY A 177 3.20 6.67 2.80
C GLY A 177 4.16 6.55 3.99
N LEU A 178 4.24 7.58 4.84
CA LEU A 178 5.18 7.61 5.98
C LEU A 178 4.86 6.55 7.04
N ALA A 179 3.59 6.19 7.20
CA ALA A 179 3.17 5.08 8.06
C ALA A 179 3.76 3.75 7.60
N ASN A 180 3.81 3.50 6.28
CA ASN A 180 4.45 2.33 5.71
C ASN A 180 5.96 2.27 6.02
N LEU A 181 6.68 3.38 5.83
CA LEU A 181 8.10 3.46 6.15
C LEU A 181 8.37 3.19 7.63
N ALA A 182 7.53 3.71 8.52
CA ALA A 182 7.64 3.46 9.95
C ALA A 182 7.39 1.99 10.31
N ALA A 183 6.38 1.34 9.71
CA ALA A 183 6.13 -0.09 9.88
C ALA A 183 7.33 -0.94 9.41
N TRP A 184 7.86 -0.60 8.24
CA TRP A 184 9.02 -1.31 7.67
C TRP A 184 10.25 -1.18 8.56
N LEU A 185 10.56 0.04 9.02
CA LEU A 185 11.67 0.27 9.93
C LEU A 185 11.50 -0.51 11.24
N ALA A 186 10.32 -0.43 11.87
CA ALA A 186 10.02 -1.10 13.12
C ALA A 186 10.20 -2.62 13.01
N VAL A 187 9.56 -3.25 12.02
CA VAL A 187 9.62 -4.70 11.86
C VAL A 187 11.03 -5.16 11.49
N THR A 188 11.75 -4.41 10.65
CA THR A 188 13.15 -4.73 10.33
C THR A 188 14.01 -4.73 11.59
N ARG A 189 13.90 -3.71 12.45
CA ARG A 189 14.66 -3.63 13.70
C ARG A 189 14.27 -4.72 14.69
N LEU A 190 12.97 -4.96 14.89
CA LEU A 190 12.48 -6.04 15.75
C LEU A 190 13.03 -7.40 15.33
N GLN A 191 13.05 -7.69 14.04
CA GLN A 191 13.57 -8.96 13.52
C GLN A 191 15.09 -9.05 13.59
N GLN A 192 15.83 -8.01 13.23
CA GLN A 192 17.28 -8.05 13.11
C GLN A 192 17.99 -7.80 14.43
N GLU A 193 17.54 -6.82 15.20
CA GLU A 193 18.20 -6.40 16.45
C GLU A 193 17.68 -7.21 17.64
N ASP A 194 16.34 -7.32 17.79
CA ASP A 194 15.70 -7.92 18.97
C ASP A 194 15.40 -9.42 18.80
N ARG A 195 15.47 -9.95 17.58
CA ARG A 195 15.08 -11.33 17.23
C ARG A 195 13.61 -11.64 17.53
N ILE A 196 12.76 -10.61 17.49
CA ILE A 196 11.31 -10.75 17.66
C ILE A 196 10.69 -11.02 16.27
N PRO A 197 9.90 -12.11 16.10
CA PRO A 197 9.34 -12.50 14.80
C PRO A 197 8.06 -11.72 14.46
N ALA A 198 8.10 -10.39 14.55
CA ALA A 198 7.02 -9.55 14.08
C ALA A 198 6.90 -9.63 12.55
N GLU A 199 5.67 -9.61 12.03
CA GLU A 199 5.38 -9.80 10.62
C GLU A 199 4.63 -8.60 10.04
N LEU A 200 5.09 -8.13 8.88
CA LEU A 200 4.36 -7.13 8.11
C LEU A 200 3.16 -7.75 7.40
N VAL A 201 2.07 -7.03 7.42
CA VAL A 201 0.86 -7.36 6.67
C VAL A 201 0.45 -6.15 5.84
N ALA A 202 -0.08 -6.38 4.66
CA ALA A 202 -0.73 -5.35 3.86
C ALA A 202 -2.14 -5.80 3.48
N GLU A 203 -3.10 -4.91 3.61
CA GLU A 203 -4.55 -5.18 3.45
C GLU A 203 -4.90 -5.94 2.17
N ILE A 204 -4.12 -5.74 1.10
CA ILE A 204 -4.33 -6.36 -0.21
C ILE A 204 -4.06 -7.86 -0.27
N GLY A 205 -3.68 -8.50 0.83
CA GLY A 205 -3.47 -9.94 0.90
C GLY A 205 -2.03 -10.38 1.13
N LEU A 206 -1.13 -9.50 1.53
CA LEU A 206 0.28 -9.83 1.77
C LEU A 206 0.52 -10.10 3.25
N TYR A 207 1.13 -11.23 3.56
CA TYR A 207 1.56 -11.58 4.92
C TYR A 207 3.05 -11.94 4.93
N GLY A 208 3.77 -11.36 5.87
CA GLY A 208 5.19 -11.62 6.08
C GLY A 208 6.07 -11.19 4.91
N TYR A 209 5.67 -10.14 4.19
CA TYR A 209 6.49 -9.59 3.12
C TYR A 209 7.68 -8.81 3.68
N LEU A 210 8.74 -8.72 2.87
CA LEU A 210 9.94 -7.94 3.18
C LEU A 210 10.02 -6.73 2.24
N PRO A 211 10.19 -5.53 2.79
CA PRO A 211 10.40 -4.34 1.96
C PRO A 211 11.68 -4.49 1.12
N LYS A 212 11.63 -4.02 -0.11
CA LYS A 212 12.78 -3.93 -1.02
C LYS A 212 13.22 -2.48 -1.15
N ALA A 213 14.49 -2.27 -1.44
CA ALA A 213 14.99 -0.95 -1.79
C ALA A 213 14.25 -0.38 -3.03
N GLY A 214 14.27 0.92 -3.18
CA GLY A 214 13.60 1.62 -4.27
C GLY A 214 12.24 2.16 -3.84
N GLU A 215 11.15 1.63 -4.32
CA GLU A 215 9.82 2.21 -4.09
C GLU A 215 9.16 1.73 -2.79
N PRO A 216 8.86 2.64 -1.83
CA PRO A 216 8.19 2.30 -0.58
C PRO A 216 6.66 2.20 -0.74
N PHE A 217 6.18 1.54 -1.78
CA PHE A 217 4.76 1.41 -2.09
C PHE A 217 4.26 0.02 -1.70
N ILE A 218 3.33 -0.05 -0.75
CA ILE A 218 2.85 -1.35 -0.22
C ILE A 218 2.14 -2.20 -1.27
N PHE A 219 1.57 -1.58 -2.31
CA PHE A 219 0.89 -2.26 -3.40
C PHE A 219 1.82 -2.66 -4.55
N SER A 220 3.12 -2.41 -4.43
CA SER A 220 4.08 -2.82 -5.46
C SER A 220 4.15 -4.34 -5.57
N ASN A 221 4.07 -4.84 -6.80
CA ASN A 221 4.24 -6.26 -7.09
C ASN A 221 5.65 -6.79 -6.72
N ARG A 222 6.62 -5.92 -6.51
CA ARG A 222 7.96 -6.27 -5.99
C ARG A 222 7.91 -6.85 -4.57
N ASN A 223 6.86 -6.59 -3.81
CA ASN A 223 6.68 -7.17 -2.47
C ASN A 223 6.22 -8.63 -2.53
N LEU A 224 5.55 -9.04 -3.62
CA LEU A 224 4.92 -10.37 -3.73
C LEU A 224 5.90 -11.54 -3.63
N PRO A 225 7.08 -11.53 -4.29
CA PRO A 225 8.05 -12.61 -4.17
C PRO A 225 8.58 -12.81 -2.75
N THR A 226 8.45 -11.83 -1.87
CA THR A 226 8.97 -11.85 -0.50
C THR A 226 7.96 -12.36 0.52
N CYS A 227 6.69 -12.52 0.13
CA CYS A 227 5.62 -12.93 1.04
C CYS A 227 5.79 -14.35 1.55
N LYS A 228 5.52 -14.55 2.84
CA LYS A 228 5.36 -15.88 3.43
C LYS A 228 4.02 -16.51 3.09
N SER A 229 2.99 -15.68 2.90
CA SER A 229 1.67 -16.10 2.45
C SER A 229 1.00 -14.98 1.65
N MET A 230 0.21 -15.38 0.65
CA MET A 230 -0.64 -14.50 -0.14
C MET A 230 -2.09 -14.96 -0.02
N THR A 231 -2.99 -14.02 0.23
CA THR A 231 -4.42 -14.27 0.40
C THR A 231 -5.25 -13.13 -0.20
N GLY A 232 -6.50 -12.98 0.17
CA GLY A 232 -7.35 -11.86 -0.24
C GLY A 232 -7.50 -10.82 0.87
N VAL A 233 -8.02 -9.65 0.51
CA VAL A 233 -8.30 -8.54 1.43
C VAL A 233 -9.24 -8.98 2.57
N GLU A 234 -10.22 -9.83 2.26
CA GLU A 234 -11.18 -10.36 3.23
C GLU A 234 -10.52 -11.20 4.33
N ALA A 235 -9.46 -11.94 4.00
CA ALA A 235 -8.72 -12.71 4.98
C ALA A 235 -7.82 -11.82 5.84
N VAL A 236 -7.16 -10.84 5.24
CA VAL A 236 -6.33 -9.89 6.00
C VAL A 236 -7.20 -9.07 6.94
N LEU A 237 -8.19 -8.37 6.44
CA LEU A 237 -9.01 -7.47 7.27
C LEU A 237 -9.89 -8.26 8.26
N GLY A 238 -10.47 -9.37 7.82
CA GLY A 238 -11.40 -10.16 8.64
C GLY A 238 -10.74 -11.14 9.63
N LEU A 239 -9.53 -11.62 9.36
CA LEU A 239 -8.87 -12.63 10.19
C LEU A 239 -7.58 -12.13 10.86
N TYR A 240 -6.68 -11.46 10.09
CA TYR A 240 -5.39 -11.04 10.65
C TYR A 240 -5.51 -9.73 11.43
N VAL A 241 -6.34 -8.81 10.94
CA VAL A 241 -6.56 -7.50 11.58
C VAL A 241 -7.68 -7.58 12.62
N ALA A 242 -8.88 -8.08 12.24
CA ALA A 242 -10.08 -8.04 13.09
C ALA A 242 -10.45 -9.41 13.71
N GLY A 243 -9.62 -10.44 13.57
CA GLY A 243 -9.90 -11.76 14.10
C GLY A 243 -10.01 -11.77 15.62
N ARG A 244 -10.75 -12.76 16.17
CA ARG A 244 -11.01 -12.88 17.62
C ARG A 244 -9.74 -12.95 18.48
N HIS A 245 -8.67 -13.52 17.92
CA HIS A 245 -7.35 -13.56 18.55
C HIS A 245 -6.46 -12.42 18.04
N ASN A 246 -7.05 -11.26 17.91
CA ASN A 246 -6.42 -10.09 17.33
C ASN A 246 -5.05 -9.81 17.98
N ASN A 247 -4.04 -9.87 17.17
CA ASN A 247 -2.65 -9.62 17.51
C ASN A 247 -2.05 -8.53 16.62
N CYS A 248 -2.91 -7.69 16.04
CA CYS A 248 -2.53 -6.69 15.05
C CYS A 248 -2.39 -5.31 15.68
N ILE A 249 -1.23 -4.70 15.44
CA ILE A 249 -1.01 -3.26 15.59
C ILE A 249 -1.11 -2.66 14.19
N ALA A 250 -1.97 -1.66 14.03
CA ALA A 250 -2.07 -0.91 12.80
C ALA A 250 -1.29 0.39 12.89
N ILE A 251 -0.66 0.80 11.78
CA ILE A 251 -0.08 2.13 11.64
C ILE A 251 -0.59 2.77 10.35
N ILE A 252 -1.30 3.88 10.47
CA ILE A 252 -1.99 4.49 9.33
C ILE A 252 -1.77 6.00 9.25
N GLY A 253 -1.88 6.53 8.03
CA GLY A 253 -1.91 7.97 7.78
C GLY A 253 -3.26 8.58 8.11
N ALA A 254 -3.28 9.84 8.59
CA ALA A 254 -4.50 10.60 8.85
C ALA A 254 -4.58 11.84 7.95
N GLY A 255 -5.71 12.02 7.26
CA GLY A 255 -6.01 13.27 6.54
C GLY A 255 -6.33 14.40 7.50
N GLN A 256 -7.27 14.14 8.43
CA GLN A 256 -7.58 14.95 9.61
C GLN A 256 -7.78 14.01 10.80
N ILE A 257 -7.47 14.46 11.99
CA ILE A 257 -7.67 13.73 13.25
C ILE A 257 -8.17 14.68 14.32
N ASP A 258 -9.13 14.23 15.13
CA ASP A 258 -9.60 14.97 16.29
C ASP A 258 -8.91 14.51 17.60
N ARG A 259 -9.17 15.22 18.68
CA ARG A 259 -8.61 14.91 20.00
C ARG A 259 -8.99 13.53 20.56
N HIS A 260 -10.04 12.91 20.02
CA HIS A 260 -10.47 11.56 20.40
C HIS A 260 -9.86 10.47 19.54
N GLY A 261 -9.03 10.86 18.57
CA GLY A 261 -8.38 9.94 17.64
C GLY A 261 -9.26 9.50 16.46
N ASN A 262 -10.47 10.09 16.32
CA ASN A 262 -11.25 9.83 15.09
C ASN A 262 -10.52 10.42 13.89
N ILE A 263 -10.57 9.71 12.74
CA ILE A 263 -9.85 10.10 11.54
C ILE A 263 -10.83 10.38 10.40
N ASN A 264 -10.55 11.45 9.67
CA ASN A 264 -11.21 11.76 8.41
C ASN A 264 -10.20 11.69 7.27
N SER A 265 -10.43 10.79 6.35
CA SER A 265 -9.68 10.64 5.10
C SER A 265 -10.56 10.81 3.86
N THR A 266 -11.85 11.10 4.03
CA THR A 266 -12.84 11.04 2.94
C THR A 266 -13.16 12.41 2.36
N LYS A 267 -13.69 13.34 3.15
CA LYS A 267 -14.19 14.62 2.64
C LYS A 267 -14.09 15.75 3.65
N THR A 268 -13.90 16.96 3.14
CA THR A 268 -13.95 18.21 3.92
C THR A 268 -15.38 18.59 4.30
N GLY A 269 -15.56 19.58 5.18
CA GLY A 269 -16.88 20.07 5.59
C GLY A 269 -17.71 20.68 4.45
N ASP A 270 -17.07 21.18 3.40
CA ASP A 270 -17.71 21.66 2.17
C ASP A 270 -17.92 20.54 1.12
N GLY A 271 -17.67 19.29 1.50
CA GLY A 271 -17.92 18.11 0.67
C GLY A 271 -16.83 17.77 -0.35
N ARG A 272 -15.72 18.50 -0.39
CA ARG A 272 -14.60 18.16 -1.28
C ARG A 272 -13.92 16.88 -0.82
N PHE A 273 -13.55 16.05 -1.79
CA PHE A 273 -12.79 14.82 -1.58
C PHE A 273 -11.39 15.13 -1.01
N LEU A 274 -10.96 14.37 0.00
CA LEU A 274 -9.63 14.48 0.62
C LEU A 274 -8.64 13.50 0.00
N LEU A 275 -8.75 12.22 0.35
CA LEU A 275 -7.76 11.19 0.00
C LEU A 275 -8.42 9.90 -0.47
N GLY A 276 -9.49 9.48 0.14
CA GLY A 276 -10.04 8.13 0.07
C GLY A 276 -9.62 7.29 1.29
N SER A 277 -10.52 6.44 1.75
CA SER A 277 -10.30 5.66 2.97
C SER A 277 -9.44 4.42 2.74
N GLY A 278 -9.49 3.80 1.56
CA GLY A 278 -8.99 2.44 1.43
C GLY A 278 -9.59 1.55 2.53
N GLY A 279 -8.80 0.66 3.10
CA GLY A 279 -9.15 -0.17 4.24
C GLY A 279 -9.04 0.50 5.61
N ALA A 280 -8.76 1.81 5.68
CA ALA A 280 -8.51 2.49 6.97
C ALA A 280 -9.64 2.35 7.99
N ASN A 281 -10.91 2.31 7.55
CA ASN A 281 -12.04 2.09 8.44
C ASN A 281 -12.01 0.69 9.07
N ASP A 282 -11.83 -0.35 8.26
CA ASP A 282 -11.78 -1.74 8.72
C ASP A 282 -10.56 -1.97 9.62
N ILE A 283 -9.42 -1.41 9.22
CA ILE A 283 -8.17 -1.51 9.99
C ILE A 283 -8.33 -0.88 11.37
N THR A 284 -8.78 0.38 11.47
CA THR A 284 -8.93 1.08 12.75
C THR A 284 -10.06 0.53 13.61
N SER A 285 -11.07 -0.08 13.00
CA SER A 285 -12.18 -0.71 13.73
C SER A 285 -11.81 -2.11 14.22
N GLY A 286 -10.92 -2.80 13.51
CA GLY A 286 -10.59 -4.20 13.74
C GLY A 286 -9.28 -4.43 14.47
N ALA A 287 -8.25 -3.61 14.25
CA ALA A 287 -6.96 -3.75 14.91
C ALA A 287 -7.08 -3.62 16.44
N ALA A 288 -6.25 -4.35 17.15
CA ALA A 288 -6.23 -4.27 18.61
C ALA A 288 -5.73 -2.91 19.10
N ASP A 289 -4.81 -2.31 18.33
CA ASP A 289 -4.28 -0.99 18.58
C ASP A 289 -3.91 -0.30 17.26
N THR A 290 -4.03 1.02 17.22
CA THR A 290 -3.73 1.82 16.04
C THR A 290 -2.85 3.02 16.39
N ILE A 291 -1.79 3.19 15.63
CA ILE A 291 -0.92 4.36 15.64
C ILE A 291 -1.26 5.22 14.43
N ALA A 292 -1.69 6.45 14.65
CA ALA A 292 -1.91 7.41 13.58
C ALA A 292 -0.64 8.22 13.30
N VAL A 293 -0.36 8.51 12.03
CA VAL A 293 0.80 9.31 11.62
C VAL A 293 0.35 10.43 10.69
N THR A 294 0.68 11.68 11.02
CA THR A 294 0.36 12.81 10.16
C THR A 294 1.26 14.01 10.45
N GLN A 295 1.52 14.86 9.45
CA GLN A 295 2.16 16.15 9.68
C GLN A 295 1.23 17.06 10.48
N GLN A 296 1.77 17.76 11.46
CA GLN A 296 0.99 18.66 12.29
C GLN A 296 0.64 19.94 11.53
N SER A 297 -0.64 20.27 11.52
CA SER A 297 -1.13 21.56 11.05
C SER A 297 -2.55 21.79 11.57
N ARG A 298 -2.98 23.06 11.60
CA ARG A 298 -4.36 23.44 11.99
C ARG A 298 -5.45 22.85 11.08
N HIS A 299 -5.08 22.40 9.88
CA HIS A 299 -6.02 21.74 8.95
C HIS A 299 -6.13 20.24 9.18
N ARG A 300 -5.14 19.64 9.85
CA ARG A 300 -5.08 18.19 10.10
C ARG A 300 -5.45 17.82 11.53
N LEU A 301 -4.94 18.55 12.50
CA LEU A 301 -5.36 18.40 13.89
C LEU A 301 -6.51 19.38 14.15
N VAL A 302 -7.70 18.85 14.36
CA VAL A 302 -8.94 19.64 14.47
C VAL A 302 -9.72 19.28 15.73
N ASP A 303 -10.49 20.23 16.27
CA ASP A 303 -11.29 19.97 17.47
C ASP A 303 -12.43 18.99 17.20
N ALA A 304 -13.05 19.08 16.03
CA ALA A 304 -14.12 18.21 15.60
C ALA A 304 -14.02 17.92 14.08
N LEU A 305 -14.27 16.68 13.72
CA LEU A 305 -14.25 16.27 12.32
C LEU A 305 -15.59 16.57 11.64
N PRO A 306 -15.56 17.06 10.38
CA PRO A 306 -16.78 17.21 9.58
C PRO A 306 -17.36 15.85 9.14
N TYR A 307 -16.53 14.82 9.13
CA TYR A 307 -16.85 13.45 8.74
C TYR A 307 -15.89 12.48 9.40
N VAL A 308 -16.38 11.40 9.99
CA VAL A 308 -15.56 10.34 10.56
C VAL A 308 -15.46 9.19 9.54
N THR A 309 -14.28 9.00 8.99
CA THR A 309 -13.97 7.84 8.16
C THR A 309 -13.66 6.64 9.04
N SER A 310 -12.81 6.83 10.03
CA SER A 310 -12.28 5.79 10.93
C SER A 310 -12.54 6.19 12.38
N PRO A 311 -13.21 5.35 13.16
CA PRO A 311 -13.46 5.63 14.57
C PRO A 311 -12.17 5.56 15.38
N GLY A 312 -12.04 6.45 16.38
CA GLY A 312 -10.82 6.61 17.16
C GLY A 312 -10.65 5.68 18.35
N HIS A 313 -11.60 4.77 18.63
CA HIS A 313 -11.59 4.01 19.89
C HIS A 313 -10.33 3.15 20.08
N HIS A 314 -9.75 2.62 19.00
CA HIS A 314 -8.50 1.86 19.02
C HIS A 314 -7.27 2.71 18.69
N VAL A 315 -7.43 4.00 18.37
CA VAL A 315 -6.27 4.88 18.17
C VAL A 315 -5.73 5.27 19.54
N SER A 316 -4.59 4.75 19.91
CA SER A 316 -3.93 5.03 21.20
C SER A 316 -2.83 6.06 21.09
N THR A 317 -2.20 6.17 19.92
CA THR A 317 -1.02 7.01 19.70
C THR A 317 -1.18 7.81 18.41
N LEU A 318 -0.80 9.09 18.45
CA LEU A 318 -0.62 9.92 17.27
C LEU A 318 0.82 10.42 17.23
N VAL A 319 1.50 10.16 16.12
CA VAL A 319 2.85 10.67 15.85
C VAL A 319 2.78 11.75 14.78
N THR A 320 3.34 12.90 15.08
CA THR A 320 3.46 14.02 14.14
C THR A 320 4.93 14.37 13.89
N ASP A 321 5.17 15.28 12.99
CA ASP A 321 6.51 15.85 12.76
C ASP A 321 6.97 16.79 13.88
N LEU A 322 6.13 17.08 14.88
CA LEU A 322 6.46 17.92 16.02
C LEU A 322 6.45 17.19 17.37
N GLY A 323 5.83 16.01 17.45
CA GLY A 323 5.77 15.28 18.71
C GLY A 323 4.89 14.04 18.68
N VAL A 324 4.79 13.40 19.84
CA VAL A 324 3.99 12.19 20.07
C VAL A 324 2.88 12.50 21.06
N TYR A 325 1.69 12.06 20.74
CA TYR A 325 0.50 12.14 21.57
C TYR A 325 0.05 10.74 21.95
N GLU A 326 -0.18 10.52 23.23
CA GLU A 326 -0.75 9.27 23.75
C GLU A 326 -2.19 9.53 24.20
N LYS A 327 -3.05 8.53 24.09
CA LYS A 327 -4.44 8.66 24.53
C LYS A 327 -4.55 8.41 26.02
N GLU A 328 -4.87 9.46 26.79
CA GLU A 328 -5.14 9.44 28.21
C GLU A 328 -6.60 9.88 28.44
N ASP A 329 -7.37 9.10 29.20
CA ASP A 329 -8.79 9.36 29.49
C ASP A 329 -9.64 9.65 28.23
N GLY A 330 -9.32 8.97 27.12
CA GLY A 330 -10.02 9.08 25.83
C GLY A 330 -9.64 10.31 24.99
N VAL A 331 -8.59 11.03 25.37
CA VAL A 331 -8.10 12.23 24.68
C VAL A 331 -6.62 12.08 24.34
N LEU A 332 -6.25 12.42 23.11
CA LEU A 332 -4.85 12.47 22.68
C LEU A 332 -4.14 13.65 23.35
N THR A 333 -3.20 13.35 24.24
CA THR A 333 -2.42 14.30 25.03
C THR A 333 -0.97 14.28 24.55
N LEU A 334 -0.36 15.45 24.36
CA LEU A 334 1.05 15.56 23.98
C LEU A 334 1.93 15.04 25.11
N THR A 335 2.70 13.97 24.86
CA THR A 335 3.60 13.35 25.83
C THR A 335 5.07 13.60 25.51
N GLN A 336 5.40 13.83 24.24
CA GLN A 336 6.74 14.13 23.79
C GLN A 336 6.69 15.17 22.68
N TYR A 337 7.59 16.13 22.72
CA TYR A 337 7.81 17.05 21.60
C TYR A 337 9.24 16.93 21.07
N PHE A 338 9.40 17.23 19.78
CA PHE A 338 10.71 17.20 19.18
C PHE A 338 11.34 18.57 19.25
N PRO A 339 12.62 18.68 19.70
CA PRO A 339 13.33 19.95 19.77
C PRO A 339 13.64 20.43 18.33
N ILE A 340 12.81 21.31 17.81
CA ILE A 340 12.99 21.95 16.51
C ILE A 340 13.26 23.42 16.75
N ASP A 341 14.34 23.95 16.17
CA ASP A 341 14.72 25.35 16.29
C ASP A 341 13.56 26.27 15.87
N GLY A 342 13.20 27.19 16.78
CA GLY A 342 12.12 28.15 16.57
C GLY A 342 10.70 27.69 16.97
N LEU A 343 10.53 26.47 17.49
CA LEU A 343 9.30 26.05 18.16
C LEU A 343 9.38 26.37 19.66
N SER A 344 8.39 27.08 20.18
CA SER A 344 8.18 27.28 21.62
C SER A 344 7.08 26.33 22.11
N GLU A 345 7.12 25.98 23.38
CA GLU A 345 6.12 25.13 24.05
C GLU A 345 4.74 25.83 24.24
N THR A 346 4.53 26.97 23.59
CA THR A 346 3.28 27.77 23.73
C THR A 346 2.34 27.59 22.53
#